data_479bf9de713ed275a57c2b3b5d87e8a3
#
_entry.id   479bf9de713ed275a57c2b3b5d87e8a3
#
_cell.length_a   1.000
_cell.length_b   1.000
_cell.length_c   1.000
_cell.angle_alpha   90.00
_cell.angle_beta   90.00
_cell.angle_gamma   90.00
#
_symmetry.space_group_name_H-M   'P 1'
#
loop_
_entity.id
_entity.type
_entity.pdbx_description
1 polymer ?
#
loop_
_entity_poly.entity_id
_entity_poly.type
_entity_poly.pdbx_seq_one_letter_code
_entity_poly.pdbx_strand_id
1 'polypeptide(L)'
;MSEALNSGAGVPAPCPPEPITVILPAVPDNLAVVRGLLREWLGRARVDPESSADVLLAVGEATANAVEHSVIAAQRPVTLTVTAALSGNLLLLTVSDDGEWKPATEPQGYRGHGTHLINALIDSVELTATAGGTTVQMLKELS
;
A
#
# COMPACT_ATOMS: atom_id res chain seq x y z
N MET A 1 0.42 -8.80 -37.08
CA MET A 1 0.50 -8.94 -36.33
C MET A 1 0.56 -8.88 -35.71
N SER A 2 0.55 -9.03 -35.92
CA SER A 2 0.66 -9.15 -35.05
C SER A 2 0.45 -9.36 -34.58
N GLU A 3 0.36 -9.76 -34.69
CA GLU A 3 0.21 -10.17 -33.99
C GLU A 3 -0.01 -10.60 -33.52
N ALA A 4 -0.05 -10.96 -34.10
CA ALA A 4 -0.18 -11.55 -33.47
C ALA A 4 -0.38 -12.00 -33.28
N LEU A 5 -0.38 -12.27 -33.57
CA LEU A 5 -0.44 -12.81 -33.09
C LEU A 5 -0.49 -13.31 -32.72
N ASN A 6 -0.43 -13.72 -32.93
CA ASN A 6 -0.36 -14.31 -32.23
C ASN A 6 -0.44 -14.87 -31.89
N SER A 7 -0.38 -15.25 -32.37
CA SER A 7 -0.38 -15.90 -31.95
C SER A 7 -0.41 -16.45 -31.48
N GLY A 8 -0.48 -16.97 -31.65
CA GLY A 8 -0.61 -17.65 -31.16
C GLY A 8 -0.50 -18.19 -30.55
N ALA A 9 -0.06 -18.52 -31.29
CA ALA A 9 0.08 -18.99 -30.33
C ALA A 9 -0.43 -18.53 -29.17
N GLY A 10 -0.82 -18.84 -28.88
CA GLY A 10 -1.37 -18.63 -27.73
C GLY A 10 -1.73 -17.26 -27.41
N VAL A 11 -2.50 -17.15 -26.42
CA VAL A 11 -2.80 -15.83 -25.88
C VAL A 11 -1.60 -15.36 -25.08
N PRO A 12 -1.06 -14.20 -25.38
CA PRO A 12 0.04 -13.70 -24.57
C PRO A 12 -0.42 -13.45 -23.14
N ALA A 13 0.51 -13.53 -22.21
CA ALA A 13 0.22 -13.22 -20.85
C ALA A 13 -0.32 -11.80 -20.77
N PRO A 14 -1.33 -11.56 -19.93
CA PRO A 14 -1.84 -10.20 -19.80
C PRO A 14 -0.76 -9.28 -19.25
N CYS A 15 -0.75 -8.07 -19.75
CA CYS A 15 0.17 -7.07 -19.24
C CYS A 15 -0.23 -6.71 -17.83
N PRO A 16 0.74 -6.44 -16.95
CA PRO A 16 0.38 -5.94 -15.63
C PRO A 16 -0.32 -4.60 -15.75
N PRO A 17 -1.20 -4.27 -14.84
CA PRO A 17 -1.86 -2.97 -14.88
C PRO A 17 -0.85 -1.86 -14.61
N GLU A 18 -1.20 -0.66 -15.04
CA GLU A 18 -0.42 0.49 -14.68
C GLU A 18 -0.37 0.63 -13.17
N PRO A 19 0.75 1.13 -12.63
CA PRO A 19 0.79 1.41 -11.20
C PRO A 19 -0.32 2.39 -10.83
N ILE A 20 -0.82 2.24 -9.62
CA ILE A 20 -1.85 3.13 -9.12
C ILE A 20 -1.28 4.04 -8.05
N THR A 21 -1.70 5.31 -8.07
CA THR A 21 -1.38 6.27 -7.04
C THR A 21 -2.67 6.92 -6.58
N VAL A 22 -2.93 6.84 -5.28
CA VAL A 22 -4.13 7.41 -4.68
C VAL A 22 -3.67 8.48 -3.70
N ILE A 23 -4.15 9.71 -3.88
CA ILE A 23 -3.79 10.84 -3.03
C ILE A 23 -5.07 11.41 -2.46
N LEU A 24 -5.21 11.36 -1.14
CA LEU A 24 -6.43 11.74 -0.47
C LEU A 24 -6.10 12.41 0.86
N PRO A 25 -7.02 13.24 1.38
CA PRO A 25 -6.87 13.69 2.77
C PRO A 25 -6.83 12.49 3.71
N ALA A 26 -5.99 12.57 4.72
CA ALA A 26 -5.82 11.51 5.69
C ALA A 26 -6.90 11.61 6.75
N VAL A 27 -8.09 11.20 6.40
CA VAL A 27 -9.26 11.21 7.30
C VAL A 27 -9.87 9.82 7.31
N PRO A 28 -10.54 9.43 8.40
CA PRO A 28 -11.06 8.07 8.51
C PRO A 28 -11.99 7.65 7.37
N ASP A 29 -12.77 8.59 6.84
CA ASP A 29 -13.69 8.26 5.76
C ASP A 29 -12.98 7.75 4.53
N ASN A 30 -11.73 8.14 4.33
CA ASN A 30 -10.99 7.77 3.13
C ASN A 30 -10.32 6.40 3.25
N LEU A 31 -10.36 5.77 4.41
CA LEU A 31 -9.80 4.42 4.54
C LEU A 31 -10.56 3.42 3.68
N ALA A 32 -11.88 3.55 3.64
CA ALA A 32 -12.69 2.67 2.79
C ALA A 32 -12.46 2.97 1.31
N VAL A 33 -12.24 4.24 0.97
CA VAL A 33 -11.97 4.62 -0.41
C VAL A 33 -10.68 3.97 -0.89
N VAL A 34 -9.62 4.07 -0.09
CA VAL A 34 -8.34 3.44 -0.44
C VAL A 34 -8.51 1.94 -0.63
N ARG A 35 -9.21 1.30 0.32
CA ARG A 35 -9.41 -0.15 0.24
C ARG A 35 -10.15 -0.54 -1.02
N GLY A 36 -11.19 0.20 -1.39
CA GLY A 36 -11.95 -0.11 -2.59
C GLY A 36 -11.15 0.04 -3.86
N LEU A 37 -10.38 1.13 -3.96
CA LEU A 37 -9.55 1.37 -5.14
C LEU A 37 -8.45 0.33 -5.25
N LEU A 38 -7.84 -0.02 -4.13
CA LEU A 38 -6.79 -1.02 -4.14
C LEU A 38 -7.34 -2.40 -4.47
N ARG A 39 -8.52 -2.74 -3.94
CA ARG A 39 -9.14 -4.03 -4.26
C ARG A 39 -9.40 -4.15 -5.75
N GLU A 40 -9.89 -3.08 -6.36
CA GLU A 40 -10.14 -3.08 -7.79
C GLU A 40 -8.84 -3.26 -8.58
N TRP A 41 -7.80 -2.55 -8.17
CA TRP A 41 -6.50 -2.64 -8.85
C TRP A 41 -5.93 -4.05 -8.71
N LEU A 42 -6.02 -4.65 -7.52
CA LEU A 42 -5.53 -6.01 -7.31
C LEU A 42 -6.27 -7.00 -8.19
N GLY A 43 -7.56 -6.78 -8.42
CA GLY A 43 -8.32 -7.61 -9.33
C GLY A 43 -7.82 -7.50 -10.75
N ARG A 44 -7.53 -6.29 -11.21
CA ARG A 44 -6.98 -6.10 -12.55
C ARG A 44 -5.60 -6.71 -12.67
N ALA A 45 -4.83 -6.69 -11.59
CA ALA A 45 -3.50 -7.29 -11.56
C ALA A 45 -3.54 -8.81 -11.45
N ARG A 46 -4.74 -9.37 -11.23
CA ARG A 46 -4.95 -10.82 -11.12
C ARG A 46 -4.18 -11.42 -9.95
N VAL A 47 -4.11 -10.65 -8.87
CA VAL A 47 -3.51 -11.16 -7.64
C VAL A 47 -4.50 -12.15 -7.02
N ASP A 48 -4.00 -13.28 -6.54
CA ASP A 48 -4.87 -14.31 -5.99
C ASP A 48 -5.60 -13.81 -4.74
N PRO A 49 -6.75 -14.40 -4.43
CA PRO A 49 -7.58 -13.90 -3.33
C PRO A 49 -6.89 -13.87 -1.98
N GLU A 50 -6.05 -14.85 -1.69
CA GLU A 50 -5.37 -14.90 -0.41
C GLU A 50 -4.35 -13.78 -0.29
N SER A 51 -3.54 -13.58 -1.33
CA SER A 51 -2.56 -12.50 -1.33
C SER A 51 -3.26 -11.14 -1.33
N SER A 52 -4.37 -11.01 -2.05
CA SER A 52 -5.13 -9.77 -2.05
C SER A 52 -5.66 -9.44 -0.66
N ALA A 53 -6.16 -10.44 0.05
CA ALA A 53 -6.65 -10.23 1.40
C ALA A 53 -5.53 -9.77 2.32
N ASP A 54 -4.36 -10.39 2.22
CA ASP A 54 -3.21 -10.01 3.02
C ASP A 54 -2.79 -8.56 2.74
N VAL A 55 -2.75 -8.20 1.47
CA VAL A 55 -2.35 -6.85 1.07
C VAL A 55 -3.35 -5.82 1.57
N LEU A 56 -4.65 -6.11 1.39
CA LEU A 56 -5.68 -5.17 1.82
C LEU A 56 -5.64 -4.96 3.33
N LEU A 57 -5.37 -6.02 4.07
CA LEU A 57 -5.29 -5.90 5.51
C LEU A 57 -4.05 -5.10 5.93
N ALA A 58 -2.90 -5.39 5.30
CA ALA A 58 -1.66 -4.69 5.63
C ALA A 58 -1.75 -3.21 5.28
N VAL A 59 -2.23 -2.89 4.08
CA VAL A 59 -2.38 -1.49 3.68
C VAL A 59 -3.43 -0.81 4.55
N GLY A 60 -4.49 -1.53 4.93
CA GLY A 60 -5.49 -0.99 5.83
C GLY A 60 -4.89 -0.57 7.16
N GLU A 61 -4.01 -1.41 7.72
CA GLU A 61 -3.36 -1.06 8.97
C GLU A 61 -2.41 0.12 8.81
N ALA A 62 -1.65 0.15 7.72
CA ALA A 62 -0.70 1.25 7.50
C ALA A 62 -1.43 2.58 7.31
N THR A 63 -2.54 2.57 6.57
CA THR A 63 -3.31 3.80 6.36
C THR A 63 -4.01 4.25 7.63
N ALA A 64 -4.54 3.29 8.41
CA ALA A 64 -5.17 3.64 9.68
C ALA A 64 -4.15 4.25 10.64
N ASN A 65 -2.94 3.69 10.68
CA ASN A 65 -1.88 4.27 11.50
C ASN A 65 -1.52 5.68 11.04
N ALA A 66 -1.45 5.89 9.72
CA ALA A 66 -1.13 7.21 9.20
C ALA A 66 -2.20 8.22 9.62
N VAL A 67 -3.47 7.86 9.51
CA VAL A 67 -4.55 8.75 9.91
C VAL A 67 -4.48 9.04 11.40
N GLU A 68 -4.28 8.00 12.19
CA GLU A 68 -4.35 8.15 13.64
C GLU A 68 -3.16 8.93 14.19
N HIS A 69 -1.95 8.56 13.75
CA HIS A 69 -0.75 9.10 14.38
C HIS A 69 -0.28 10.38 13.74
N SER A 70 -0.26 10.42 12.41
CA SER A 70 0.29 11.57 11.70
C SER A 70 -0.61 12.79 11.82
N VAL A 71 -1.92 12.58 11.72
CA VAL A 71 -2.87 13.70 11.79
C VAL A 71 -2.85 14.32 13.18
N ILE A 72 -2.84 13.47 14.21
CA ILE A 72 -2.82 13.99 15.58
C ILE A 72 -1.54 14.79 15.84
N ALA A 73 -0.41 14.25 15.42
CA ALA A 73 0.87 14.92 15.65
C ALA A 73 0.98 16.23 14.89
N ALA A 74 0.50 16.26 13.66
CA ALA A 74 0.67 17.44 12.81
C ALA A 74 -0.26 18.58 13.20
N GLN A 75 -1.46 18.25 13.70
CA GLN A 75 -2.47 19.26 14.04
C GLN A 75 -2.80 20.17 12.86
N ARG A 76 -2.76 19.61 11.67
CA ARG A 76 -3.08 20.30 10.43
C ARG A 76 -3.55 19.24 9.44
N PRO A 77 -4.16 19.66 8.34
CA PRO A 77 -4.54 18.67 7.32
C PRO A 77 -3.32 17.91 6.81
N VAL A 78 -3.48 16.61 6.69
CA VAL A 78 -2.41 15.72 6.25
C VAL A 78 -2.88 15.01 5.01
N THR A 79 -1.98 14.84 4.06
CA THR A 79 -2.26 14.14 2.82
C THR A 79 -1.72 12.72 2.91
N LEU A 80 -2.56 11.78 2.49
CA LEU A 80 -2.22 10.36 2.46
C LEU A 80 -1.99 9.97 1.01
N THR A 81 -0.88 9.28 0.75
CA THR A 81 -0.56 8.78 -0.58
C THR A 81 -0.35 7.28 -0.51
N VAL A 82 -1.07 6.55 -1.34
CA VAL A 82 -0.96 5.09 -1.42
C VAL A 82 -0.61 4.73 -2.85
N THR A 83 0.43 3.93 -3.03
CA THR A 83 0.82 3.46 -4.35
C THR A 83 0.90 1.96 -4.37
N ALA A 84 0.65 1.38 -5.54
CA ALA A 84 0.79 -0.05 -5.76
C ALA A 84 1.33 -0.28 -7.16
N ALA A 85 2.27 -1.20 -7.29
CA ALA A 85 2.85 -1.56 -8.57
C ALA A 85 3.19 -3.04 -8.54
N LEU A 86 3.18 -3.65 -9.71
CA LEU A 86 3.51 -5.06 -9.86
C LEU A 86 4.64 -5.19 -10.86
N SER A 87 5.72 -5.86 -10.43
CA SER A 87 6.88 -6.11 -11.27
C SER A 87 7.18 -7.59 -11.18
N GLY A 88 6.90 -8.33 -12.28
CA GLY A 88 7.01 -9.79 -12.24
C GLY A 88 6.07 -10.35 -11.20
N ASN A 89 6.62 -11.06 -10.23
CA ASN A 89 5.80 -11.58 -9.12
C ASN A 89 5.97 -10.76 -7.84
N LEU A 90 6.58 -9.57 -7.95
CA LEU A 90 6.80 -8.71 -6.79
C LEU A 90 5.78 -7.59 -6.78
N LEU A 91 5.04 -7.52 -5.70
CA LEU A 91 4.05 -6.50 -5.49
C LEU A 91 4.64 -5.44 -4.56
N LEU A 92 4.70 -4.22 -5.04
CA LEU A 92 5.23 -3.09 -4.27
C LEU A 92 4.08 -2.20 -3.83
N LEU A 93 4.07 -1.87 -2.55
CA LEU A 93 3.04 -1.02 -1.99
C LEU A 93 3.70 0.03 -1.11
N THR A 94 3.22 1.26 -1.21
CA THR A 94 3.68 2.29 -0.28
C THR A 94 2.48 3.01 0.31
N VAL A 95 2.63 3.37 1.56
CA VAL A 95 1.68 4.24 2.25
C VAL A 95 2.50 5.35 2.85
N SER A 96 2.25 6.58 2.43
CA SER A 96 2.99 7.70 2.96
C SER A 96 2.05 8.83 3.31
N ASP A 97 2.51 9.67 4.22
CA ASP A 97 1.79 10.86 4.63
C ASP A 97 2.78 11.98 4.84
N ASP A 98 2.28 13.21 4.80
CA ASP A 98 3.10 14.39 5.03
C ASP A 98 2.90 14.96 6.41
N GLY A 99 2.40 14.16 7.35
CA GLY A 99 2.27 14.56 8.72
C GLY A 99 3.59 14.53 9.44
N GLU A 100 3.60 15.03 10.66
CA GLU A 100 4.80 15.04 11.46
C GLU A 100 4.91 13.76 12.25
N TRP A 101 6.09 13.22 12.28
CA TRP A 101 6.42 12.06 13.09
C TRP A 101 7.26 12.47 14.26
N LYS A 102 6.95 11.95 15.44
CA LYS A 102 7.71 12.23 16.64
C LYS A 102 8.35 10.97 17.16
N PRO A 103 9.46 10.57 16.57
CA PRO A 103 10.06 9.28 16.93
C PRO A 103 10.48 9.21 18.39
N ALA A 104 10.84 10.35 18.98
CA ALA A 104 11.25 10.34 20.36
C ALA A 104 10.12 9.96 21.30
N THR A 105 8.89 10.21 20.89
CA THR A 105 7.76 9.94 21.77
C THR A 105 7.07 8.63 21.46
N GLU A 106 7.20 8.13 20.21
CA GLU A 106 6.32 7.06 19.83
C GLU A 106 6.87 5.99 18.94
N PRO A 107 8.12 5.59 19.02
CA PRO A 107 8.52 4.47 18.18
C PRO A 107 7.74 3.20 18.51
N GLN A 108 7.45 2.99 19.78
CA GLN A 108 6.76 1.78 20.18
C GLN A 108 5.28 1.84 19.86
N GLY A 109 4.68 3.01 20.03
CA GLY A 109 3.28 3.16 19.67
C GLY A 109 3.03 2.86 18.24
N TYR A 110 3.88 3.38 17.36
CA TYR A 110 3.72 3.10 15.95
C TYR A 110 3.95 1.63 15.64
N ARG A 111 4.88 1.01 16.35
CA ARG A 111 5.21 -0.38 16.12
C ARG A 111 4.28 -1.35 16.80
N GLY A 112 3.21 -0.88 17.38
CA GLY A 112 2.30 -1.74 18.08
C GLY A 112 1.68 -2.77 17.18
N HIS A 113 0.40 -2.99 17.38
CA HIS A 113 -0.28 -4.11 16.71
C HIS A 113 -0.25 -4.00 15.20
N GLY A 114 -0.34 -2.79 14.66
CA GLY A 114 -0.37 -2.63 13.22
C GLY A 114 0.89 -3.11 12.54
N THR A 115 2.05 -2.76 13.11
CA THR A 115 3.32 -3.17 12.51
C THR A 115 3.51 -4.68 12.59
N HIS A 116 3.11 -5.29 13.71
CA HIS A 116 3.19 -6.74 13.83
C HIS A 116 2.33 -7.43 12.78
N LEU A 117 1.12 -6.92 12.57
CA LEU A 117 0.24 -7.50 11.58
C LEU A 117 0.83 -7.36 10.18
N ILE A 118 1.36 -6.19 9.86
CA ILE A 118 1.95 -5.97 8.55
C ILE A 118 3.12 -6.94 8.33
N ASN A 119 3.98 -7.08 9.32
CA ASN A 119 5.11 -7.98 9.21
C ASN A 119 4.70 -9.43 9.04
N ALA A 120 3.55 -9.80 9.60
CA ALA A 120 3.06 -11.16 9.46
C ALA A 120 2.52 -11.45 8.07
N LEU A 121 2.05 -10.42 7.37
CA LEU A 121 1.36 -10.60 6.10
C LEU A 121 2.23 -10.26 4.89
N ILE A 122 3.28 -9.48 5.08
CA ILE A 122 4.10 -8.92 4.02
C ILE A 122 5.53 -9.41 4.17
N ASP A 123 6.18 -9.69 3.05
CA ASP A 123 7.51 -10.30 3.08
C ASP A 123 8.59 -9.32 3.53
N SER A 124 8.46 -8.05 3.18
CA SER A 124 9.45 -7.04 3.56
C SER A 124 8.75 -5.71 3.80
N VAL A 125 9.05 -5.11 4.94
CA VAL A 125 8.45 -3.84 5.34
C VAL A 125 9.56 -2.90 5.76
N GLU A 126 9.54 -1.68 5.23
CA GLU A 126 10.50 -0.66 5.62
C GLU A 126 9.75 0.61 5.98
N LEU A 127 10.04 1.13 7.15
CA LEU A 127 9.44 2.35 7.65
C LEU A 127 10.48 3.45 7.65
N THR A 128 10.16 4.56 7.01
CA THR A 128 11.01 5.75 7.00
C THR A 128 10.22 6.92 7.55
N ALA A 129 10.71 7.52 8.62
CA ALA A 129 10.05 8.65 9.27
C ALA A 129 11.00 9.84 9.25
N THR A 130 10.51 10.98 8.77
CA THR A 130 11.28 12.21 8.72
C THR A 130 10.40 13.33 9.23
N ALA A 131 11.00 14.54 9.33
CA ALA A 131 10.22 15.71 9.72
C ALA A 131 9.14 16.03 8.69
N GLY A 132 9.32 15.60 7.45
CA GLY A 132 8.36 15.88 6.39
C GLY A 132 7.32 14.81 6.18
N GLY A 133 7.34 13.72 6.96
CA GLY A 133 6.33 12.70 6.82
C GLY A 133 6.85 11.31 7.08
N THR A 134 5.98 10.34 6.89
CA THR A 134 6.27 8.95 7.14
C THR A 134 5.92 8.14 5.90
N THR A 135 6.76 7.17 5.57
CA THR A 135 6.52 6.25 4.45
C THR A 135 6.70 4.82 4.93
N VAL A 136 5.71 3.99 4.65
CA VAL A 136 5.79 2.55 4.87
C VAL A 136 5.86 1.90 3.51
N GLN A 137 6.95 1.21 3.24
CA GLN A 137 7.16 0.52 1.97
C GLN A 137 7.04 -0.97 2.21
N MET A 138 6.23 -1.63 1.39
CA MET A 138 5.92 -3.04 1.58
C MET A 138 6.18 -3.79 0.29
N LEU A 139 6.78 -4.97 0.43
CA LEU A 139 7.03 -5.87 -0.69
C LEU A 139 6.37 -7.19 -0.37
N LYS A 140 5.61 -7.70 -1.34
CA LYS A 140 4.99 -9.01 -1.20
C LYS A 140 5.31 -9.82 -2.44
N GLU A 141 5.87 -11.00 -2.21
CA GLU A 141 6.20 -11.91 -3.28
C GLU A 141 4.99 -12.80 -3.55
N LEU A 142 4.57 -12.85 -4.80
CA LEU A 142 3.42 -13.66 -5.21
C LEU A 142 3.89 -15.02 -5.67
N SER A 143 3.02 -16.02 -5.51
CA SER A 143 3.35 -17.38 -5.91
C SER A 143 3.41 -17.57 -7.41
#